data_3ac2fda93e5c3a70cc0bfe2eb319a2d4
#
_entry.id   3ac2fda93e5c3a70cc0bfe2eb319a2d4
#
_cell.length_a   1.000
_cell.length_b   1.000
_cell.length_c   1.000
_cell.angle_alpha   90.00
_cell.angle_beta   90.00
_cell.angle_gamma   90.00
#
_symmetry.space_group_name_H-M   'P 1'
#
loop_
_entity.id
_entity.type
_entity.pdbx_description
1 polymer ?
#
loop_
_entity_poly.entity_id
_entity_poly.type
_entity_poly.pdbx_seq_one_letter_code
_entity_poly.pdbx_strand_id
1 'polypeptide(L)'
;MRVSVRDSAHPRLDTAGPLSRLRSRRFSAVGPQQRTEAQGRTPTTLGLEDHRRAWLRPINVTGGLDVFVSLSDRPAGQDAVADDAADIGSSASSATKALALLDCFRQNSNPMGVTELARRTGLPKSTAFRLLTHLEEIGYVGRDGRRYRSGWLLFELGTGVNSIAPVRMRNISLPHMADLFAQTRQTVHLGALHGREIIHVARMRGAQSAVSPIRFGGRGPATCSAMGKIILAHRPPEVVQQVLSGPLERMTRYSIIAPGVLFQQLRDARERGYAAEREETAIGLVAIAVPIHRGRSVVGALSIAARSVGFDEQTYLPALRKAAEKIELEMNRAD
;
A
#
# COMPACT_ATOMS: atom_id res chain seq x y z
N MET A 1 43.33 46.45 20.99
CA MET A 1 43.17 47.61 20.10
C MET A 1 41.67 47.81 19.96
N ARG A 2 41.16 48.91 20.54
CA ARG A 2 39.74 49.34 20.50
C ARG A 2 39.44 50.00 19.16
N VAL A 3 38.21 49.95 18.68
CA VAL A 3 37.38 50.94 17.97
C VAL A 3 36.11 50.23 17.54
N SER A 4 34.98 50.48 18.06
CA SER A 4 34.08 51.63 18.23
C SER A 4 32.84 51.49 17.31
N VAL A 5 31.73 51.44 17.97
CA VAL A 5 30.30 51.61 17.69
C VAL A 5 29.98 52.69 16.65
N ARG A 6 28.94 52.46 15.82
CA ARG A 6 27.98 53.51 15.44
C ARG A 6 26.58 52.96 15.18
N ASP A 7 25.66 53.49 15.96
CA ASP A 7 24.21 53.52 15.83
C ASP A 7 23.76 54.32 14.60
N SER A 8 22.59 54.00 14.09
CA SER A 8 21.58 54.92 13.53
C SER A 8 20.31 54.12 13.22
N ALA A 9 19.32 54.18 14.08
CA ALA A 9 18.18 55.09 14.07
C ALA A 9 17.01 54.62 13.16
N HIS A 10 15.93 54.27 13.83
CA HIS A 10 14.55 54.17 13.31
C HIS A 10 13.99 55.51 12.82
N PRO A 11 12.93 55.49 11.99
CA PRO A 11 11.73 56.18 12.46
C PRO A 11 10.45 55.35 12.42
N ARG A 12 9.68 55.53 13.51
CA ARG A 12 8.26 55.26 13.62
C ARG A 12 7.46 56.26 12.77
N LEU A 13 6.32 55.83 12.24
CA LEU A 13 5.17 56.70 12.01
C LEU A 13 3.88 55.93 12.24
N ASP A 14 3.16 56.41 13.27
CA ASP A 14 1.75 56.20 13.54
C ASP A 14 0.89 56.82 12.44
N THR A 15 -0.27 56.27 12.16
CA THR A 15 -1.55 57.01 12.22
C THR A 15 -2.74 56.07 12.06
N ALA A 16 -3.74 56.36 12.90
CA ALA A 16 -5.00 55.67 13.09
C ALA A 16 -6.13 56.10 12.12
N GLY A 17 -7.05 55.18 11.85
CA GLY A 17 -8.50 55.28 11.74
C GLY A 17 -9.11 55.75 10.41
N PRO A 18 -10.45 55.70 10.21
CA PRO A 18 -11.49 55.09 11.02
C PRO A 18 -12.51 54.17 10.27
N LEU A 19 -13.39 53.55 11.04
CA LEU A 19 -14.60 52.79 10.70
C LEU A 19 -15.61 53.55 9.80
N SER A 20 -16.22 52.89 8.83
CA SER A 20 -17.62 53.16 8.45
C SER A 20 -18.24 51.94 7.74
N ARG A 21 -19.16 51.28 8.39
CA ARG A 21 -20.55 50.94 8.04
C ARG A 21 -20.86 50.52 6.58
N LEU A 22 -21.25 49.30 6.39
CA LEU A 22 -22.28 48.91 5.40
C LEU A 22 -23.04 47.69 5.93
N ARG A 23 -24.17 47.98 6.48
CA ARG A 23 -25.58 47.59 6.28
C ARG A 23 -25.85 46.15 5.85
N SER A 24 -26.51 45.49 6.79
CA SER A 24 -27.39 44.34 6.69
C SER A 24 -28.41 44.44 5.53
N ARG A 25 -28.51 43.42 4.70
CA ARG A 25 -29.73 43.14 3.90
C ARG A 25 -30.34 41.83 4.38
N ARG A 26 -31.53 42.01 4.97
CA ARG A 26 -32.51 40.95 5.26
C ARG A 26 -33.02 40.40 3.92
N PHE A 27 -33.11 39.10 3.80
CA PHE A 27 -33.98 38.48 2.82
C PHE A 27 -35.16 37.84 3.57
N SER A 28 -36.32 38.32 3.16
CA SER A 28 -37.65 37.95 3.65
C SER A 28 -38.06 36.58 3.16
N ALA A 29 -38.73 35.87 4.05
CA ALA A 29 -39.50 34.67 3.79
C ALA A 29 -40.64 34.93 2.83
N VAL A 30 -40.87 34.06 1.87
CA VAL A 30 -42.12 33.91 1.12
C VAL A 30 -42.66 32.51 1.38
N GLY A 31 -43.88 32.48 1.92
CA GLY A 31 -44.60 31.31 2.31
C GLY A 31 -45.31 30.60 1.14
N PRO A 32 -46.09 29.54 1.43
CA PRO A 32 -46.44 28.51 0.47
C PRO A 32 -47.79 28.80 -0.21
N GLN A 33 -47.91 28.48 -1.50
CA GLN A 33 -49.22 28.30 -2.13
C GLN A 33 -49.24 27.20 -3.20
N GLN A 34 -50.16 26.32 -2.95
CA GLN A 34 -51.14 25.64 -3.84
C GLN A 34 -50.74 24.37 -4.59
N ARG A 35 -51.42 23.34 -4.13
CA ARG A 35 -51.68 22.05 -4.79
C ARG A 35 -52.42 22.26 -6.12
N THR A 36 -51.99 21.49 -7.14
CA THR A 36 -52.93 21.00 -8.16
C THR A 36 -52.59 19.55 -8.45
N GLU A 37 -53.61 18.73 -8.30
CA GLU A 37 -53.69 17.33 -8.69
C GLU A 37 -53.55 17.19 -10.20
N ALA A 38 -52.74 16.26 -10.68
CA ALA A 38 -52.90 15.67 -12.00
C ALA A 38 -52.50 14.20 -11.98
N GLN A 39 -53.47 13.42 -12.34
CA GLN A 39 -53.54 11.96 -12.38
C GLN A 39 -52.46 11.27 -13.22
N GLY A 40 -52.03 10.10 -12.74
CA GLY A 40 -51.85 8.85 -13.44
C GLY A 40 -51.01 8.82 -14.71
N ARG A 41 -49.74 8.36 -14.58
CA ARG A 41 -49.07 7.51 -15.59
C ARG A 41 -48.02 6.68 -14.91
N THR A 42 -48.15 5.37 -15.03
CA THR A 42 -47.14 4.35 -14.69
C THR A 42 -45.80 4.63 -15.38
N PRO A 43 -44.64 4.58 -14.70
CA PRO A 43 -43.37 4.66 -15.38
C PRO A 43 -43.01 3.30 -15.96
N THR A 44 -42.92 3.27 -17.24
CA THR A 44 -42.28 2.26 -18.07
C THR A 44 -40.81 2.11 -17.68
N THR A 45 -40.37 0.87 -17.53
CA THR A 45 -38.98 0.39 -17.42
C THR A 45 -38.00 1.23 -18.23
N LEU A 46 -37.19 2.05 -17.55
CA LEU A 46 -35.99 2.68 -18.13
C LEU A 46 -34.81 1.78 -17.84
N GLY A 47 -34.10 1.46 -18.91
CA GLY A 47 -33.05 0.47 -18.98
C GLY A 47 -31.86 0.73 -18.06
N LEU A 48 -31.33 -0.38 -17.53
CA LEU A 48 -30.15 -0.52 -16.68
C LEU A 48 -28.80 -0.30 -17.39
N GLU A 49 -28.74 0.50 -18.46
CA GLU A 49 -27.49 0.65 -19.23
C GLU A 49 -26.69 1.94 -18.98
N ASP A 50 -27.22 2.90 -18.24
CA ASP A 50 -26.56 4.22 -18.13
C ASP A 50 -25.77 4.49 -16.83
N HIS A 51 -25.70 3.52 -15.92
CA HIS A 51 -24.92 3.67 -14.69
C HIS A 51 -23.42 3.32 -14.79
N ARG A 52 -22.93 2.95 -15.99
CA ARG A 52 -21.52 2.54 -16.18
C ARG A 52 -20.52 3.69 -16.40
N ARG A 53 -20.95 4.95 -16.50
CA ARG A 53 -20.07 6.09 -16.83
C ARG A 53 -19.93 7.19 -15.77
N ALA A 54 -20.56 7.07 -14.61
CA ALA A 54 -20.67 8.19 -13.65
C ALA A 54 -19.60 8.22 -12.54
N TRP A 55 -18.66 7.29 -12.46
CA TRP A 55 -17.72 7.16 -11.33
C TRP A 55 -16.24 7.43 -11.62
N LEU A 56 -15.94 8.03 -12.78
CA LEU A 56 -14.57 8.46 -13.11
C LEU A 56 -14.57 9.94 -13.47
N ARG A 57 -14.72 10.83 -12.48
CA ARG A 57 -14.23 12.20 -12.63
C ARG A 57 -12.81 12.26 -12.10
N PRO A 58 -11.81 12.62 -12.93
CA PRO A 58 -10.47 12.87 -12.44
C PRO A 58 -10.51 14.09 -11.52
N ILE A 59 -9.99 13.96 -10.31
CA ILE A 59 -9.64 15.11 -9.46
C ILE A 59 -8.43 15.75 -10.14
N ASN A 60 -8.66 16.87 -10.78
CA ASN A 60 -7.63 17.65 -11.45
C ASN A 60 -6.77 18.35 -10.38
N VAL A 61 -5.68 17.70 -9.98
CA VAL A 61 -4.61 18.35 -9.21
C VAL A 61 -3.63 18.90 -10.25
N THR A 62 -3.62 20.21 -10.40
CA THR A 62 -2.71 20.94 -11.28
C THR A 62 -1.26 20.56 -10.96
N GLY A 63 -0.66 19.74 -11.81
CA GLY A 63 0.72 19.27 -11.68
C GLY A 63 0.88 17.79 -11.98
N GLY A 64 0.38 17.28 -13.11
CA GLY A 64 0.82 16.05 -13.78
C GLY A 64 1.23 14.83 -12.93
N LEU A 65 0.70 14.65 -11.73
CA LEU A 65 0.86 13.45 -10.90
C LEU A 65 -0.42 12.61 -11.01
N ASP A 66 -0.41 11.66 -11.93
CA ASP A 66 -1.36 10.56 -11.88
C ASP A 66 -1.00 9.67 -10.68
N VAL A 67 -1.59 9.95 -9.53
CA VAL A 67 -1.57 9.05 -8.39
C VAL A 67 -2.55 7.93 -8.71
N PHE A 68 -2.13 7.01 -9.56
CA PHE A 68 -2.84 5.75 -9.74
C PHE A 68 -2.59 4.89 -8.50
N VAL A 69 -3.56 4.84 -7.60
CA VAL A 69 -3.77 3.65 -6.77
C VAL A 69 -4.33 2.59 -7.73
N SER A 70 -3.45 2.07 -8.60
CA SER A 70 -3.83 1.07 -9.59
C SER A 70 -4.13 -0.23 -8.89
N LEU A 71 -5.40 -0.61 -8.87
CA LEU A 71 -5.87 -1.95 -8.49
C LEU A 71 -5.66 -2.97 -9.62
N SER A 72 -5.11 -2.56 -10.78
CA SER A 72 -4.96 -3.43 -11.94
C SER A 72 -3.73 -3.07 -12.76
N ASP A 73 -2.59 -3.69 -12.48
CA ASP A 73 -1.48 -3.75 -13.41
C ASP A 73 -0.88 -5.16 -13.42
N ARG A 74 -1.24 -5.93 -14.43
CA ARG A 74 -0.44 -7.05 -14.91
C ARG A 74 0.45 -6.58 -16.04
N PRO A 75 1.76 -6.82 -16.03
CA PRO A 75 2.51 -6.96 -17.26
C PRO A 75 2.05 -8.27 -17.92
N ALA A 76 1.67 -8.19 -19.18
CA ALA A 76 1.43 -9.37 -20.00
C ALA A 76 2.72 -10.21 -20.04
N GLY A 77 2.66 -11.47 -19.57
CA GLY A 77 3.68 -12.48 -19.77
C GLY A 77 4.60 -12.75 -18.57
N GLN A 78 4.07 -13.20 -17.44
CA GLN A 78 4.79 -14.05 -16.47
C GLN A 78 3.77 -14.86 -15.66
N ASP A 79 3.28 -15.93 -16.26
CA ASP A 79 2.62 -17.04 -15.56
C ASP A 79 3.71 -17.98 -15.06
N ALA A 80 4.29 -17.71 -13.89
CA ALA A 80 5.07 -18.66 -13.11
C ALA A 80 5.25 -18.15 -11.67
N VAL A 81 4.14 -17.95 -10.95
CA VAL A 81 4.18 -18.05 -9.50
C VAL A 81 3.59 -19.42 -9.20
N ALA A 82 4.38 -20.26 -8.53
CA ALA A 82 3.98 -21.58 -8.12
C ALA A 82 2.57 -21.55 -7.54
N ASP A 83 1.72 -22.38 -8.12
CA ASP A 83 0.34 -22.63 -7.67
C ASP A 83 0.46 -23.43 -6.35
N ASP A 84 0.78 -22.76 -5.24
CA ASP A 84 0.61 -23.32 -3.90
C ASP A 84 -0.88 -23.46 -3.66
N ALA A 85 -1.44 -24.52 -4.29
CA ALA A 85 -2.76 -25.03 -3.96
C ALA A 85 -2.69 -25.51 -2.52
N ALA A 86 -3.22 -24.75 -1.58
CA ALA A 86 -3.49 -25.26 -0.24
C ALA A 86 -4.52 -26.36 -0.39
N ASP A 87 -4.08 -27.60 -0.46
CA ASP A 87 -4.96 -28.78 -0.38
C ASP A 87 -5.58 -28.80 1.02
N ILE A 88 -6.77 -28.21 1.11
CA ILE A 88 -7.56 -28.19 2.32
C ILE A 88 -8.26 -29.53 2.39
N GLY A 89 -7.65 -30.48 3.09
CA GLY A 89 -8.16 -31.83 3.25
C GLY A 89 -9.67 -31.86 3.50
N SER A 90 -10.33 -32.94 3.06
CA SER A 90 -11.79 -33.14 3.14
C SER A 90 -12.37 -32.92 4.54
N SER A 91 -11.56 -33.07 5.60
CA SER A 91 -11.91 -32.93 7.02
C SER A 91 -11.97 -31.47 7.53
N ALA A 92 -11.54 -30.47 6.75
CA ALA A 92 -11.55 -29.07 7.19
C ALA A 92 -12.97 -28.54 7.43
N SER A 93 -13.12 -27.65 8.42
CA SER A 93 -14.41 -27.02 8.72
C SER A 93 -14.96 -26.21 7.56
N SER A 94 -16.27 -25.97 7.50
CA SER A 94 -16.88 -25.09 6.48
C SER A 94 -16.31 -23.68 6.54
N ALA A 95 -15.99 -23.18 7.74
CA ALA A 95 -15.34 -21.89 7.92
C ALA A 95 -13.94 -21.84 7.27
N THR A 96 -13.12 -22.84 7.51
CA THR A 96 -11.79 -22.97 6.89
C THR A 96 -11.89 -23.01 5.37
N LYS A 97 -12.85 -23.77 4.82
CA LYS A 97 -13.09 -23.88 3.38
C LYS A 97 -13.53 -22.53 2.78
N ALA A 98 -14.41 -21.80 3.47
CA ALA A 98 -14.86 -20.49 3.03
C ALA A 98 -13.73 -19.45 3.04
N LEU A 99 -12.90 -19.42 4.09
CA LEU A 99 -11.73 -18.54 4.18
C LEU A 99 -10.70 -18.84 3.09
N ALA A 100 -10.49 -20.11 2.76
CA ALA A 100 -9.59 -20.49 1.68
C ALA A 100 -10.06 -20.02 0.30
N LEU A 101 -11.37 -20.03 0.05
CA LEU A 101 -11.92 -19.44 -1.17
C LEU A 101 -11.66 -17.92 -1.23
N LEU A 102 -11.78 -17.21 -0.10
CA LEU A 102 -11.43 -15.80 -0.01
C LEU A 102 -9.93 -15.56 -0.22
N ASP A 103 -9.07 -16.45 0.29
CA ASP A 103 -7.63 -16.33 0.11
C ASP A 103 -7.19 -16.43 -1.36
N CYS A 104 -7.94 -17.13 -2.21
CA CYS A 104 -7.68 -17.14 -3.66
C CYS A 104 -7.71 -15.74 -4.28
N PHE A 105 -8.50 -14.81 -3.75
CA PHE A 105 -8.57 -13.43 -4.24
C PHE A 105 -7.41 -12.56 -3.73
N ARG A 106 -6.72 -12.99 -2.68
CA ARG A 106 -5.59 -12.26 -2.11
C ARG A 106 -4.45 -12.08 -3.12
N GLN A 107 -4.21 -13.07 -3.95
CA GLN A 107 -3.12 -13.05 -4.95
C GLN A 107 -3.58 -12.65 -6.35
N ASN A 108 -4.86 -12.62 -6.62
CA ASN A 108 -5.39 -12.37 -7.96
C ASN A 108 -6.54 -11.37 -7.93
N SER A 109 -6.32 -10.20 -8.53
CA SER A 109 -7.35 -9.15 -8.64
C SER A 109 -8.38 -9.43 -9.74
N ASN A 110 -8.12 -10.41 -10.63
CA ASN A 110 -9.05 -10.74 -11.70
C ASN A 110 -10.19 -11.62 -11.19
N PRO A 111 -11.41 -11.43 -11.69
CA PRO A 111 -12.52 -12.32 -11.38
C PRO A 111 -12.21 -13.76 -11.77
N MET A 112 -12.54 -14.73 -10.90
CA MET A 112 -12.28 -16.16 -11.08
C MET A 112 -13.57 -16.95 -11.17
N GLY A 113 -13.59 -17.98 -12.02
CA GLY A 113 -14.72 -18.91 -12.12
C GLY A 113 -14.73 -19.93 -10.97
N VAL A 114 -15.91 -20.48 -10.67
CA VAL A 114 -16.06 -21.51 -9.62
C VAL A 114 -15.15 -22.74 -9.84
N THR A 115 -14.94 -23.15 -11.07
CA THR A 115 -14.08 -24.31 -11.38
C THR A 115 -12.61 -24.01 -11.05
N GLU A 116 -12.14 -22.80 -11.33
CA GLU A 116 -10.80 -22.38 -10.96
C GLU A 116 -10.62 -22.27 -9.44
N LEU A 117 -11.58 -21.66 -8.75
CA LEU A 117 -11.57 -21.55 -7.28
C LEU A 117 -11.59 -22.92 -6.61
N ALA A 118 -12.43 -23.85 -7.12
CA ALA A 118 -12.49 -25.23 -6.64
C ALA A 118 -11.13 -25.94 -6.81
N ARG A 119 -10.49 -25.81 -7.99
CA ARG A 119 -9.16 -26.38 -8.26
C ARG A 119 -8.09 -25.83 -7.31
N ARG A 120 -8.07 -24.49 -7.13
CA ARG A 120 -7.06 -23.82 -6.26
C ARG A 120 -7.20 -24.19 -4.78
N THR A 121 -8.38 -24.54 -4.33
CA THR A 121 -8.66 -24.89 -2.93
C THR A 121 -8.77 -26.39 -2.66
N GLY A 122 -8.64 -27.24 -3.70
CA GLY A 122 -8.86 -28.68 -3.58
C GLY A 122 -10.32 -29.07 -3.26
N LEU A 123 -11.28 -28.14 -3.32
CA LEU A 123 -12.66 -28.39 -2.96
C LEU A 123 -13.48 -28.97 -4.12
N PRO A 124 -14.46 -29.87 -3.82
CA PRO A 124 -15.46 -30.24 -4.82
C PRO A 124 -16.19 -28.98 -5.35
N LYS A 125 -16.44 -28.93 -6.66
CA LYS A 125 -17.07 -27.77 -7.30
C LYS A 125 -18.42 -27.38 -6.68
N SER A 126 -19.23 -28.39 -6.28
CA SER A 126 -20.51 -28.17 -5.59
C SER A 126 -20.33 -27.49 -4.24
N THR A 127 -19.31 -27.91 -3.47
CA THR A 127 -18.96 -27.31 -2.17
C THR A 127 -18.48 -25.88 -2.35
N ALA A 128 -17.56 -25.65 -3.30
CA ALA A 128 -17.08 -24.29 -3.62
C ALA A 128 -18.22 -23.38 -4.06
N PHE A 129 -19.12 -23.86 -4.94
CA PHE A 129 -20.27 -23.08 -5.39
C PHE A 129 -21.19 -22.68 -4.21
N ARG A 130 -21.58 -23.63 -3.34
CA ARG A 130 -22.42 -23.36 -2.18
C ARG A 130 -21.79 -22.34 -1.23
N LEU A 131 -20.50 -22.49 -0.92
CA LEU A 131 -19.79 -21.55 -0.04
C LEU A 131 -19.66 -20.16 -0.68
N LEU A 132 -19.39 -20.08 -1.98
CA LEU A 132 -19.33 -18.80 -2.70
C LEU A 132 -20.70 -18.11 -2.74
N THR A 133 -21.81 -18.84 -2.85
CA THR A 133 -23.15 -18.27 -2.76
C THR A 133 -23.39 -17.62 -1.41
N HIS A 134 -23.06 -18.29 -0.31
CA HIS A 134 -23.16 -17.69 1.03
C HIS A 134 -22.25 -16.49 1.24
N LEU A 135 -20.99 -16.56 0.74
CA LEU A 135 -20.06 -15.43 0.80
C LEU A 135 -20.54 -14.23 -0.03
N GLU A 136 -21.27 -14.49 -1.12
CA GLU A 136 -21.89 -13.44 -1.96
C GLU A 136 -23.07 -12.81 -1.23
N GLU A 137 -23.97 -13.61 -0.64
CA GLU A 137 -25.12 -13.17 0.14
C GLU A 137 -24.72 -12.22 1.28
N ILE A 138 -23.62 -12.49 1.96
CA ILE A 138 -23.11 -11.68 3.08
C ILE A 138 -22.11 -10.58 2.63
N GLY A 139 -21.83 -10.43 1.32
CA GLY A 139 -21.06 -9.33 0.77
C GLY A 139 -19.52 -9.50 0.78
N TYR A 140 -18.97 -10.66 1.20
CA TYR A 140 -17.53 -10.93 1.13
C TYR A 140 -17.03 -11.17 -0.30
N VAL A 141 -17.92 -11.66 -1.16
CA VAL A 141 -17.66 -11.94 -2.57
C VAL A 141 -18.70 -11.21 -3.40
N GLY A 142 -18.30 -10.68 -4.55
CA GLY A 142 -19.20 -10.10 -5.54
C GLY A 142 -19.16 -10.89 -6.83
N ARG A 143 -20.17 -10.72 -7.69
CA ARG A 143 -20.22 -11.31 -9.02
C ARG A 143 -19.84 -10.32 -10.10
N ASP A 144 -19.17 -10.87 -11.13
CA ASP A 144 -18.96 -10.26 -12.41
C ASP A 144 -19.33 -11.31 -13.49
N GLY A 145 -20.57 -11.30 -13.92
CA GLY A 145 -21.17 -12.33 -14.77
C GLY A 145 -21.14 -13.71 -14.09
N ARG A 146 -20.40 -14.67 -14.69
CA ARG A 146 -20.22 -16.02 -14.13
C ARG A 146 -18.98 -16.16 -13.27
N ARG A 147 -18.27 -15.08 -13.02
CA ARG A 147 -17.02 -15.05 -12.23
C ARG A 147 -17.26 -14.37 -10.89
N TYR A 148 -16.42 -14.70 -9.92
CA TYR A 148 -16.43 -14.14 -8.58
C TYR A 148 -15.24 -13.19 -8.40
N ARG A 149 -15.43 -12.13 -7.61
CA ARG A 149 -14.40 -11.15 -7.23
C ARG A 149 -14.53 -10.82 -5.74
N SER A 150 -13.54 -10.15 -5.16
CA SER A 150 -13.64 -9.62 -3.81
C SER A 150 -14.87 -8.70 -3.67
N GLY A 151 -15.63 -8.88 -2.59
CA GLY A 151 -16.80 -8.07 -2.25
C GLY A 151 -16.43 -6.80 -1.49
N TRP A 152 -17.39 -5.87 -1.38
CA TRP A 152 -17.21 -4.58 -0.69
C TRP A 152 -16.93 -4.73 0.81
N LEU A 153 -17.51 -5.73 1.46
CA LEU A 153 -17.31 -5.96 2.88
C LEU A 153 -15.85 -6.20 3.25
N LEU A 154 -15.05 -6.81 2.37
CA LEU A 154 -13.60 -6.95 2.58
C LEU A 154 -12.89 -5.59 2.60
N PHE A 155 -13.33 -4.64 1.76
CA PHE A 155 -12.80 -3.27 1.77
C PHE A 155 -13.19 -2.55 3.07
N GLU A 156 -14.46 -2.62 3.48
CA GLU A 156 -14.96 -2.01 4.73
C GLU A 156 -14.20 -2.54 5.95
N LEU A 157 -14.03 -3.86 6.05
CA LEU A 157 -13.24 -4.49 7.11
C LEU A 157 -11.79 -4.01 7.09
N GLY A 158 -11.18 -3.92 5.90
CA GLY A 158 -9.81 -3.46 5.76
C GLY A 158 -9.62 -1.98 6.11
N THR A 159 -10.61 -1.12 5.85
CA THR A 159 -10.56 0.31 6.18
C THR A 159 -10.90 0.57 7.64
N GLY A 160 -11.76 -0.25 8.27
CA GLY A 160 -12.11 -0.16 9.69
C GLY A 160 -10.96 -0.51 10.65
N VAL A 161 -9.91 -1.15 10.15
CA VAL A 161 -8.78 -1.62 10.97
C VAL A 161 -7.70 -0.54 11.11
N ASN A 162 -8.06 0.68 11.53
CA ASN A 162 -7.08 1.74 11.83
C ASN A 162 -6.18 1.43 13.04
N SER A 163 -6.55 0.46 13.87
CA SER A 163 -5.78 0.05 15.06
C SER A 163 -4.57 -0.84 14.75
N ILE A 164 -4.47 -1.43 13.55
CA ILE A 164 -3.29 -2.22 13.19
C ILE A 164 -2.13 -1.28 12.87
N ALA A 165 -1.02 -1.45 13.58
CA ALA A 165 0.19 -0.64 13.43
C ALA A 165 0.63 -0.39 11.96
N PRO A 166 0.60 -1.38 11.05
CA PRO A 166 0.92 -1.15 9.64
C PRO A 166 -0.02 -0.18 8.92
N VAL A 167 -1.32 -0.14 9.25
CA VAL A 167 -2.28 0.78 8.62
C VAL A 167 -2.02 2.21 9.07
N ARG A 168 -1.76 2.43 10.36
CA ARG A 168 -1.39 3.74 10.89
C ARG A 168 -0.08 4.23 10.27
N MET A 169 0.94 3.39 10.23
CA MET A 169 2.21 3.68 9.57
C MET A 169 1.99 4.06 8.10
N ARG A 170 1.15 3.32 7.37
CA ARG A 170 0.80 3.63 5.99
C ARG A 170 0.22 5.03 5.83
N ASN A 171 -0.80 5.38 6.63
CA ASN A 171 -1.50 6.66 6.50
C ASN A 171 -0.55 7.84 6.75
N ILE A 172 0.33 7.75 7.73
CA ILE A 172 1.36 8.75 8.03
C ILE A 172 2.41 8.81 6.90
N SER A 173 2.79 7.67 6.33
CA SER A 173 3.88 7.61 5.35
C SER A 173 3.50 8.10 3.95
N LEU A 174 2.21 8.05 3.57
CA LEU A 174 1.78 8.35 2.20
C LEU A 174 2.22 9.71 1.67
N PRO A 175 2.11 10.86 2.40
CA PRO A 175 2.59 12.14 1.92
C PRO A 175 4.10 12.16 1.67
N HIS A 176 4.87 11.59 2.59
CA HIS A 176 6.34 11.54 2.49
C HIS A 176 6.82 10.62 1.37
N MET A 177 6.08 9.54 1.11
CA MET A 177 6.32 8.66 -0.04
C MET A 177 6.03 9.38 -1.35
N ALA A 178 5.01 10.25 -1.41
CA ALA A 178 4.69 11.05 -2.59
C ALA A 178 5.81 12.06 -2.88
N ASP A 179 6.31 12.75 -1.86
CA ASP A 179 7.44 13.67 -1.97
C ASP A 179 8.70 12.96 -2.46
N LEU A 180 9.01 11.80 -1.86
CA LEU A 180 10.16 10.98 -2.22
C LEU A 180 10.06 10.48 -3.67
N PHE A 181 8.88 10.04 -4.09
CA PHE A 181 8.62 9.67 -5.48
C PHE A 181 8.77 10.85 -6.42
N ALA A 182 8.25 12.03 -6.07
CA ALA A 182 8.36 13.25 -6.89
C ALA A 182 9.83 13.64 -7.13
N GLN A 183 10.68 13.48 -6.09
CA GLN A 183 12.11 13.79 -6.16
C GLN A 183 12.90 12.78 -6.95
N THR A 184 12.63 11.47 -6.76
CA THR A 184 13.49 10.39 -7.27
C THR A 184 12.97 9.77 -8.56
N ARG A 185 11.66 9.86 -8.82
CA ARG A 185 10.95 9.18 -9.91
C ARG A 185 11.12 7.65 -9.90
N GLN A 186 11.62 7.09 -8.81
CA GLN A 186 11.79 5.66 -8.61
C GLN A 186 10.60 5.07 -7.85
N THR A 187 10.41 3.75 -7.93
CA THR A 187 9.37 3.08 -7.16
C THR A 187 9.68 3.17 -5.67
N VAL A 188 8.74 3.69 -4.88
CA VAL A 188 8.83 3.78 -3.42
C VAL A 188 7.90 2.74 -2.80
N HIS A 189 8.45 1.91 -1.89
CA HIS A 189 7.66 0.94 -1.14
C HIS A 189 7.74 1.20 0.36
N LEU A 190 6.65 0.90 1.05
CA LEU A 190 6.58 0.79 2.49
C LEU A 190 6.25 -0.67 2.84
N GLY A 191 7.00 -1.27 3.76
CA GLY A 191 6.81 -2.66 4.14
C GLY A 191 6.86 -2.87 5.64
N ALA A 192 6.19 -3.94 6.09
CA ALA A 192 6.22 -4.44 7.46
C ALA A 192 6.52 -5.94 7.47
N LEU A 193 7.25 -6.41 8.49
CA LEU A 193 7.58 -7.82 8.65
C LEU A 193 6.40 -8.56 9.30
N HIS A 194 6.04 -9.70 8.73
CA HIS A 194 5.08 -10.64 9.28
C HIS A 194 5.63 -12.07 9.19
N GLY A 195 6.06 -12.61 10.31
CA GLY A 195 6.77 -13.88 10.32
C GLY A 195 8.09 -13.81 9.55
N ARG A 196 8.21 -14.58 8.48
CA ARG A 196 9.38 -14.63 7.59
C ARG A 196 9.19 -13.81 6.30
N GLU A 197 8.07 -13.14 6.15
CA GLU A 197 7.69 -12.42 4.95
C GLU A 197 7.64 -10.91 5.18
N ILE A 198 7.91 -10.15 4.13
CA ILE A 198 7.61 -8.72 4.09
C ILE A 198 6.25 -8.50 3.41
N ILE A 199 5.38 -7.74 4.06
CA ILE A 199 4.11 -7.29 3.47
C ILE A 199 4.33 -5.90 2.90
N HIS A 200 3.97 -5.69 1.62
CA HIS A 200 4.00 -4.39 0.98
C HIS A 200 2.77 -3.56 1.38
N VAL A 201 2.94 -2.69 2.37
CA VAL A 201 1.87 -1.89 3.00
C VAL A 201 1.44 -0.69 2.16
N ALA A 202 2.39 -0.09 1.41
CA ALA A 202 2.13 0.93 0.42
C ALA A 202 3.15 0.88 -0.72
N ARG A 203 2.76 1.38 -1.89
CA ARG A 203 3.63 1.51 -3.06
C ARG A 203 3.26 2.75 -3.86
N MET A 204 4.27 3.50 -4.28
CA MET A 204 4.13 4.57 -5.27
C MET A 204 5.07 4.31 -6.43
N ARG A 205 4.57 4.39 -7.66
CA ARG A 205 5.36 4.19 -8.87
C ARG A 205 4.82 5.01 -10.03
N GLY A 206 5.67 5.39 -10.97
CA GLY A 206 5.30 5.96 -12.26
C GLY A 206 5.25 4.87 -13.35
N ALA A 207 4.75 5.24 -14.52
CA ALA A 207 4.63 4.33 -15.66
C ALA A 207 5.98 3.74 -16.12
N GLN A 208 7.08 4.47 -15.94
CA GLN A 208 8.43 4.06 -16.36
C GLN A 208 9.30 3.52 -15.21
N SER A 209 8.78 3.50 -13.98
CA SER A 209 9.51 3.01 -12.81
C SER A 209 9.68 1.49 -12.86
N ALA A 210 10.72 0.98 -12.20
CA ALA A 210 10.94 -0.46 -12.06
C ALA A 210 9.73 -1.15 -11.42
N VAL A 211 9.37 -2.31 -11.94
CA VAL A 211 8.22 -3.09 -11.49
C VAL A 211 8.70 -4.20 -10.55
N SER A 212 8.33 -4.11 -9.29
CA SER A 212 8.49 -5.22 -8.33
C SER A 212 7.49 -6.33 -8.65
N PRO A 213 7.88 -7.61 -8.61
CA PRO A 213 6.97 -8.74 -8.76
C PRO A 213 5.95 -8.82 -7.61
N ILE A 214 6.28 -8.23 -6.46
CA ILE A 214 5.39 -8.20 -5.30
C ILE A 214 4.49 -6.97 -5.41
N ARG A 215 3.18 -7.20 -5.53
CA ARG A 215 2.17 -6.13 -5.61
C ARG A 215 1.89 -5.49 -4.24
N PHE A 216 1.19 -4.37 -4.24
CA PHE A 216 0.60 -3.79 -3.04
C PHE A 216 -0.29 -4.81 -2.32
N GLY A 217 -0.15 -4.94 -0.99
CA GLY A 217 -0.80 -5.97 -0.18
C GLY A 217 -0.23 -7.39 -0.36
N GLY A 218 0.68 -7.58 -1.32
CA GLY A 218 1.37 -8.86 -1.53
C GLY A 218 2.47 -9.09 -0.51
N ARG A 219 2.92 -10.35 -0.45
CA ARG A 219 3.97 -10.83 0.44
C ARG A 219 5.15 -11.35 -0.36
N GLY A 220 6.33 -11.29 0.22
CA GLY A 220 7.52 -11.89 -0.32
C GLY A 220 8.52 -12.23 0.77
N PRO A 221 9.51 -13.10 0.47
CA PRO A 221 10.52 -13.49 1.45
C PRO A 221 11.27 -12.27 2.00
N ALA A 222 11.29 -12.13 3.32
CA ALA A 222 12.03 -11.04 3.97
C ALA A 222 13.53 -11.10 3.65
N THR A 223 14.05 -12.30 3.43
CA THR A 223 15.46 -12.57 3.16
C THR A 223 15.94 -12.13 1.78
N CYS A 224 15.02 -12.02 0.81
CA CYS A 224 15.33 -11.57 -0.56
C CYS A 224 15.15 -10.07 -0.78
N SER A 225 14.46 -9.35 0.14
CA SER A 225 14.13 -7.94 -0.06
C SER A 225 14.96 -7.01 0.82
N ALA A 226 15.32 -5.83 0.30
CA ALA A 226 16.02 -4.81 1.09
C ALA A 226 15.23 -4.41 2.35
N MET A 227 13.89 -4.26 2.25
CA MET A 227 13.03 -3.94 3.40
C MET A 227 13.05 -5.06 4.45
N GLY A 228 12.95 -6.32 4.02
CA GLY A 228 13.01 -7.45 4.94
C GLY A 228 14.36 -7.56 5.62
N LYS A 229 15.45 -7.41 4.89
CA LYS A 229 16.83 -7.45 5.45
C LYS A 229 17.04 -6.37 6.50
N ILE A 230 16.65 -5.11 6.25
CA ILE A 230 16.86 -4.04 7.23
C ILE A 230 15.99 -4.22 8.47
N ILE A 231 14.76 -4.73 8.35
CA ILE A 231 13.93 -5.02 9.52
C ILE A 231 14.53 -6.20 10.31
N LEU A 232 14.93 -7.28 9.63
CA LEU A 232 15.57 -8.44 10.27
C LEU A 232 16.88 -8.03 10.99
N ALA A 233 17.67 -7.15 10.40
CA ALA A 233 18.90 -6.64 11.00
C ALA A 233 18.69 -5.98 12.38
N HIS A 234 17.48 -5.49 12.65
CA HIS A 234 17.10 -4.85 13.92
C HIS A 234 16.27 -5.77 14.84
N ARG A 235 16.05 -7.04 14.47
CA ARG A 235 15.36 -8.00 15.33
C ARG A 235 16.32 -8.62 16.35
N PRO A 236 15.78 -9.17 17.45
CA PRO A 236 16.57 -9.95 18.40
C PRO A 236 17.28 -11.12 17.71
N PRO A 237 18.49 -11.50 18.16
CA PRO A 237 19.26 -12.59 17.54
C PRO A 237 18.50 -13.89 17.40
N GLU A 238 17.61 -14.22 18.34
CA GLU A 238 16.79 -15.44 18.36
C GLU A 238 15.83 -15.46 17.18
N VAL A 239 15.21 -14.32 16.85
CA VAL A 239 14.31 -14.17 15.69
C VAL A 239 15.09 -14.34 14.39
N VAL A 240 16.26 -13.71 14.29
CA VAL A 240 17.14 -13.85 13.13
C VAL A 240 17.58 -15.31 12.95
N GLN A 241 18.00 -15.98 14.03
CA GLN A 241 18.39 -17.37 13.99
C GLN A 241 17.24 -18.27 13.55
N GLN A 242 16.01 -18.05 14.06
CA GLN A 242 14.82 -18.80 13.64
C GLN A 242 14.54 -18.64 12.13
N VAL A 243 14.73 -17.45 11.58
CA VAL A 243 14.58 -17.18 10.14
C VAL A 243 15.69 -17.91 9.36
N LEU A 244 16.94 -17.86 9.81
CA LEU A 244 18.08 -18.44 9.12
C LEU A 244 18.16 -19.96 9.19
N SER A 245 17.59 -20.60 10.24
CA SER A 245 17.59 -22.05 10.39
C SER A 245 16.51 -22.76 9.57
N GLY A 246 15.51 -22.03 9.06
CA GLY A 246 14.54 -22.59 8.14
C GLY A 246 15.00 -22.50 6.67
N PRO A 247 14.22 -23.08 5.73
CA PRO A 247 14.54 -22.98 4.32
C PRO A 247 14.55 -21.53 3.87
N LEU A 248 15.66 -21.11 3.21
CA LEU A 248 15.77 -19.80 2.57
C LEU A 248 15.22 -19.89 1.15
N GLU A 249 14.20 -19.08 0.87
CA GLU A 249 13.54 -19.07 -0.43
C GLU A 249 14.44 -18.47 -1.50
N ARG A 250 14.33 -19.01 -2.71
CA ARG A 250 15.02 -18.53 -3.91
C ARG A 250 14.03 -17.95 -4.90
N MET A 251 13.98 -16.64 -5.06
CA MET A 251 13.16 -15.99 -6.08
C MET A 251 13.89 -15.86 -7.42
N THR A 252 15.23 -15.68 -7.37
CA THR A 252 16.09 -15.62 -8.54
C THR A 252 17.38 -16.39 -8.31
N ARG A 253 18.20 -16.52 -9.34
CA ARG A 253 19.55 -17.10 -9.21
C ARG A 253 20.48 -16.28 -8.29
N TYR A 254 20.16 -15.02 -8.03
CA TYR A 254 20.95 -14.12 -7.17
C TYR A 254 20.44 -14.07 -5.73
N SER A 255 19.29 -14.70 -5.44
CA SER A 255 18.80 -14.78 -4.05
C SER A 255 19.80 -15.49 -3.16
N ILE A 256 20.07 -14.90 -2.00
CA ILE A 256 21.04 -15.42 -1.04
C ILE A 256 20.38 -16.51 -0.22
N ILE A 257 20.84 -17.74 -0.41
CA ILE A 257 20.36 -18.94 0.30
C ILE A 257 21.37 -19.52 1.28
N ALA A 258 22.55 -18.91 1.41
CA ALA A 258 23.56 -19.30 2.38
C ALA A 258 23.36 -18.53 3.70
N PRO A 259 22.97 -19.19 4.83
CA PRO A 259 22.62 -18.51 6.07
C PRO A 259 23.75 -17.62 6.61
N GLY A 260 25.02 -18.07 6.52
CA GLY A 260 26.18 -17.29 6.98
C GLY A 260 26.39 -16.00 6.18
N VAL A 261 26.20 -16.05 4.85
CA VAL A 261 26.30 -14.86 3.99
C VAL A 261 25.18 -13.87 4.31
N LEU A 262 23.95 -14.39 4.47
CA LEU A 262 22.81 -13.53 4.82
C LEU A 262 23.00 -12.91 6.21
N PHE A 263 23.46 -13.67 7.20
CA PHE A 263 23.76 -13.16 8.53
C PHE A 263 24.77 -12.01 8.51
N GLN A 264 25.86 -12.15 7.73
CA GLN A 264 26.83 -11.08 7.56
C GLN A 264 26.20 -9.84 6.92
N GLN A 265 25.36 -9.99 5.88
CA GLN A 265 24.65 -8.87 5.28
C GLN A 265 23.71 -8.15 6.27
N LEU A 266 23.04 -8.90 7.15
CA LEU A 266 22.18 -8.29 8.17
C LEU A 266 22.99 -7.48 9.18
N ARG A 267 24.16 -7.97 9.58
CA ARG A 267 25.09 -7.20 10.45
C ARG A 267 25.53 -5.92 9.77
N ASP A 268 26.03 -6.02 8.54
CA ASP A 268 26.49 -4.87 7.76
C ASP A 268 25.36 -3.85 7.55
N ALA A 269 24.13 -4.33 7.31
CA ALA A 269 22.96 -3.48 7.16
C ALA A 269 22.61 -2.72 8.45
N ARG A 270 22.75 -3.39 9.61
CA ARG A 270 22.54 -2.74 10.91
C ARG A 270 23.56 -1.64 11.17
N GLU A 271 24.82 -1.90 10.86
CA GLU A 271 25.92 -0.93 11.06
C GLU A 271 25.79 0.27 10.12
N ARG A 272 25.46 0.05 8.84
CA ARG A 272 25.29 1.11 7.83
C ARG A 272 23.97 1.88 7.95
N GLY A 273 22.97 1.32 8.66
CA GLY A 273 21.63 1.88 8.78
C GLY A 273 20.78 1.77 7.51
N TYR A 274 21.17 0.93 6.55
CA TYR A 274 20.37 0.59 5.37
C TYR A 274 20.75 -0.81 4.85
N ALA A 275 19.81 -1.44 4.16
CA ALA A 275 20.06 -2.67 3.43
C ALA A 275 19.85 -2.45 1.93
N ALA A 276 20.54 -3.28 1.14
CA ALA A 276 20.35 -3.36 -0.30
C ALA A 276 19.95 -4.78 -0.72
N GLU A 277 19.22 -4.89 -1.82
CA GLU A 277 19.03 -6.11 -2.58
C GLU A 277 19.42 -5.87 -4.03
N ARG A 278 20.07 -6.86 -4.66
CA ARG A 278 20.54 -6.76 -6.02
C ARG A 278 20.03 -7.96 -6.82
N GLU A 279 18.95 -7.75 -7.56
CA GLU A 279 18.31 -8.77 -8.38
C GLU A 279 17.87 -10.04 -7.63
N GLU A 280 17.75 -9.96 -6.30
CA GLU A 280 17.36 -11.09 -5.46
C GLU A 280 15.87 -11.38 -5.51
N THR A 281 15.05 -10.33 -5.65
CA THR A 281 13.59 -10.42 -5.80
C THR A 281 13.17 -10.62 -7.25
N ALA A 282 13.82 -9.94 -8.19
CA ALA A 282 13.61 -10.07 -9.62
C ALA A 282 14.85 -9.65 -10.40
N ILE A 283 15.13 -10.34 -11.51
CA ILE A 283 16.23 -9.98 -12.41
C ILE A 283 15.99 -8.56 -12.95
N GLY A 284 17.04 -7.74 -12.99
CA GLY A 284 16.99 -6.34 -13.43
C GLY A 284 16.44 -5.36 -12.39
N LEU A 285 16.09 -5.82 -11.18
CA LEU A 285 15.61 -4.99 -10.07
C LEU A 285 16.65 -4.88 -8.97
N VAL A 286 16.86 -3.66 -8.49
CA VAL A 286 17.65 -3.38 -7.27
C VAL A 286 16.84 -2.50 -6.34
N ALA A 287 17.06 -2.63 -5.05
CA ALA A 287 16.45 -1.76 -4.07
C ALA A 287 17.37 -1.46 -2.89
N ILE A 288 17.19 -0.29 -2.29
CA ILE A 288 17.72 0.07 -0.99
C ILE A 288 16.58 0.36 -0.03
N ALA A 289 16.77 0.05 1.24
CA ALA A 289 15.78 0.28 2.27
C ALA A 289 16.41 0.80 3.56
N VAL A 290 15.70 1.70 4.24
CA VAL A 290 16.02 2.19 5.58
C VAL A 290 14.92 1.77 6.56
N PRO A 291 15.25 1.57 7.85
CA PRO A 291 14.26 1.22 8.85
C PRO A 291 13.33 2.41 9.13
N ILE A 292 12.13 2.13 9.62
CA ILE A 292 11.22 3.10 10.24
C ILE A 292 11.08 2.70 11.71
N HIS A 293 11.46 3.62 12.60
CA HIS A 293 11.41 3.41 14.04
C HIS A 293 10.16 4.02 14.66
N ARG A 294 9.69 3.40 15.73
CA ARG A 294 8.77 3.96 16.70
C ARG A 294 9.37 3.72 18.09
N GLY A 295 9.83 4.78 18.72
CA GLY A 295 10.68 4.67 19.89
C GLY A 295 11.96 3.89 19.58
N ARG A 296 12.22 2.79 20.32
CA ARG A 296 13.40 1.93 20.10
C ARG A 296 13.16 0.76 19.13
N SER A 297 11.96 0.60 18.62
CA SER A 297 11.59 -0.56 17.81
C SER A 297 11.48 -0.22 16.34
N VAL A 298 12.02 -1.06 15.47
CA VAL A 298 11.77 -0.98 14.03
C VAL A 298 10.42 -1.62 13.73
N VAL A 299 9.46 -0.79 13.24
CA VAL A 299 8.07 -1.19 12.95
C VAL A 299 7.83 -1.45 11.47
N GLY A 300 8.72 -0.97 10.60
CA GLY A 300 8.64 -1.14 9.15
C GLY A 300 9.91 -0.69 8.46
N ALA A 301 9.86 -0.61 7.15
CA ALA A 301 10.94 -0.07 6.32
C ALA A 301 10.39 0.70 5.12
N LEU A 302 11.09 1.75 4.73
CA LEU A 302 10.88 2.51 3.50
C LEU A 302 11.96 2.14 2.51
N SER A 303 11.60 1.93 1.23
CA SER A 303 12.57 1.57 0.20
C SER A 303 12.36 2.30 -1.10
N ILE A 304 13.45 2.44 -1.86
CA ILE A 304 13.46 2.83 -3.26
C ILE A 304 13.90 1.61 -4.07
N ALA A 305 13.13 1.28 -5.10
CA ALA A 305 13.46 0.23 -6.06
C ALA A 305 13.59 0.82 -7.46
N ALA A 306 14.62 0.40 -8.17
CA ALA A 306 14.98 0.91 -9.50
C ALA A 306 15.46 -0.23 -10.41
N ARG A 307 15.71 0.07 -11.67
CA ARG A 307 16.40 -0.86 -12.58
C ARG A 307 17.87 -1.00 -12.15
N SER A 308 18.44 -2.20 -12.29
CA SER A 308 19.83 -2.48 -11.89
C SER A 308 20.84 -1.68 -12.70
N VAL A 309 20.54 -1.38 -13.95
CA VAL A 309 21.44 -0.62 -14.83
C VAL A 309 21.50 0.84 -14.42
N GLY A 310 22.67 1.33 -14.08
CA GLY A 310 22.90 2.74 -13.71
C GLY A 310 22.40 3.10 -12.30
N PHE A 311 22.05 2.13 -11.46
CA PHE A 311 21.66 2.40 -10.09
C PHE A 311 22.87 2.70 -9.20
N ASP A 312 22.83 3.86 -8.57
CA ASP A 312 23.77 4.27 -7.53
C ASP A 312 23.04 4.53 -6.21
N GLU A 313 23.40 3.75 -5.19
CA GLU A 313 22.79 3.83 -3.86
C GLU A 313 22.97 5.22 -3.22
N GLN A 314 24.16 5.83 -3.42
CA GLN A 314 24.51 7.10 -2.80
C GLN A 314 23.67 8.26 -3.30
N THR A 315 23.18 8.17 -4.53
CA THR A 315 22.28 9.16 -5.12
C THR A 315 20.92 9.20 -4.41
N TYR A 316 20.40 8.04 -3.98
CA TYR A 316 19.03 7.96 -3.44
C TYR A 316 18.98 7.91 -1.91
N LEU A 317 20.04 7.43 -1.27
CA LEU A 317 20.09 7.18 0.18
C LEU A 317 19.79 8.42 1.03
N PRO A 318 20.31 9.64 0.73
CA PRO A 318 20.01 10.83 1.52
C PRO A 318 18.53 11.21 1.52
N ALA A 319 17.89 11.16 0.35
CA ALA A 319 16.46 11.47 0.22
C ALA A 319 15.60 10.42 0.94
N LEU A 320 15.98 9.14 0.83
CA LEU A 320 15.30 8.02 1.48
C LEU A 320 15.36 8.13 3.02
N ARG A 321 16.54 8.44 3.58
CA ARG A 321 16.72 8.67 5.02
C ARG A 321 15.89 9.85 5.53
N LYS A 322 15.95 10.98 4.82
CA LYS A 322 15.17 12.17 5.18
C LYS A 322 13.66 11.91 5.18
N ALA A 323 13.16 11.10 4.25
CA ALA A 323 11.76 10.72 4.21
C ALA A 323 11.38 9.81 5.40
N ALA A 324 12.23 8.84 5.75
CA ALA A 324 12.01 7.97 6.90
C ALA A 324 12.03 8.75 8.23
N GLU A 325 12.97 9.68 8.42
CA GLU A 325 13.03 10.57 9.59
C GLU A 325 11.75 11.38 9.79
N LYS A 326 11.19 11.93 8.71
CA LYS A 326 9.91 12.66 8.76
C LYS A 326 8.75 11.75 9.20
N ILE A 327 8.69 10.53 8.65
CA ILE A 327 7.69 9.53 9.02
C ILE A 327 7.82 9.18 10.52
N GLU A 328 9.03 8.91 10.99
CA GLU A 328 9.31 8.60 12.40
C GLU A 328 8.89 9.74 13.33
N LEU A 329 9.20 10.98 12.96
CA LEU A 329 8.82 12.15 13.74
C LEU A 329 7.30 12.30 13.88
N GLU A 330 6.55 12.09 12.80
CA GLU A 330 5.08 12.15 12.81
C GLU A 330 4.47 10.95 13.56
N MET A 331 5.04 9.76 13.43
CA MET A 331 4.58 8.58 14.17
C MET A 331 4.73 8.76 15.68
N ASN A 332 5.83 9.37 16.13
CA ASN A 332 6.10 9.58 17.55
C ASN A 332 5.31 10.79 18.15
N ARG A 333 4.79 11.71 17.32
CA ARG A 333 3.92 12.81 17.74
C ARG A 333 2.45 12.41 17.90
N ALA A 334 2.04 11.37 17.20
CA ALA A 334 0.64 10.96 17.15
C ALA A 334 0.28 9.93 18.25
N ASP A 335 1.17 9.69 19.21
CA ASP A 335 1.00 8.94 20.45
C ASP A 335 0.78 9.90 21.61
#